data_d119008b1f203cd3a5761d72c5399f32
#
_entry.id   d119008b1f203cd3a5761d72c5399f32
#
_cell.length_a   1.000
_cell.length_b   1.000
_cell.length_c   1.000
_cell.angle_alpha   90.00
_cell.angle_beta   90.00
_cell.angle_gamma   90.00
#
_symmetry.space_group_name_H-M   'P 1'
#
loop_
_entity.id
_entity.type
_entity.pdbx_description
1 polymer ?
#
loop_
_entity_poly.entity_id
_entity_poly.type
_entity_poly.pdbx_seq_one_letter_code
_entity_poly.pdbx_strand_id
1 'polypeptide(L)'
;SHNVPIGSEEQRIDDMAVRSVRYAYDMLMRGFTTLRDAGGVTVGLKRNIDNGYLDGPRIFPSNAYISQTCGHGDCRKSRAETRLPDGNFLNATLQYRANYIADGPAEMLRAVREQLFLGASQIKLMAGGGISSRYDPLDTVQFTYEEMKAAVDAAEDYGTYVMAHLYTPKAMQRAAKAGIKSFEHATMMDDETGRIIKDLGIWVMPGPQSQRPVTSHGPQPDHVIRKAERVKAGCEIATEVINKYDLPIVFGTDSFGDPHFAEEHQLEDFRYFKRRFGSFKGLVAATGNAHELFKLSTYQNPYPEGKIGVLEAGSFADILIVNGNPIEDLDVLSVQDNMLFIMKNAKVYKNRL
;
A
#
# COMPACT_ATOMS: atom_id res chain seq x y z
N SER A 1 -4.19 3.29 -2.70
CA SER A 1 -3.65 4.43 -1.96
C SER A 1 -4.60 5.60 -2.06
N HIS A 2 -5.15 6.02 -0.95
CA HIS A 2 -6.13 7.08 -0.90
C HIS A 2 -5.51 8.37 -0.49
N ASN A 3 -5.75 9.34 -1.31
CA ASN A 3 -5.43 10.73 -1.10
C ASN A 3 -6.38 11.40 -0.14
N VAL A 4 -6.32 10.98 1.09
CA VAL A 4 -6.67 11.87 2.16
C VAL A 4 -5.37 12.46 2.64
N PRO A 5 -5.13 13.76 2.55
CA PRO A 5 -4.14 14.36 3.42
C PRO A 5 -4.58 14.02 4.83
N ILE A 6 -3.92 13.03 5.41
CA ILE A 6 -4.11 12.69 6.80
C ILE A 6 -3.89 13.99 7.57
N GLY A 7 -4.99 14.64 7.97
CA GLY A 7 -4.90 15.78 8.84
C GLY A 7 -5.41 17.15 8.38
N SER A 8 -6.07 17.34 7.25
CA SER A 8 -6.75 18.62 7.04
C SER A 8 -8.12 18.61 7.72
N GLU A 9 -8.37 19.60 8.59
CA GLU A 9 -9.64 19.78 9.30
C GLU A 9 -10.79 20.16 8.37
N GLU A 10 -10.47 20.53 7.13
CA GLU A 10 -11.41 21.06 6.15
C GLU A 10 -11.91 20.02 5.15
N GLN A 11 -11.42 18.77 5.20
CA GLN A 11 -11.84 17.76 4.22
C GLN A 11 -13.11 17.05 4.65
N ARG A 12 -14.11 17.17 3.81
CA ARG A 12 -15.36 16.42 3.90
C ARG A 12 -15.22 15.05 3.22
N ILE A 13 -16.08 14.10 3.60
CA ILE A 13 -16.08 12.77 2.99
C ILE A 13 -16.45 12.80 1.50
N ASP A 14 -17.31 13.74 1.11
CA ASP A 14 -17.69 13.95 -0.28
C ASP A 14 -16.53 14.46 -1.13
N ASP A 15 -15.69 15.37 -0.61
CA ASP A 15 -14.44 15.79 -1.28
C ASP A 15 -13.51 14.61 -1.50
N MET A 16 -13.33 13.75 -0.49
CA MET A 16 -12.52 12.56 -0.57
C MET A 16 -13.03 11.59 -1.64
N ALA A 17 -14.34 11.37 -1.67
CA ALA A 17 -14.98 10.49 -2.64
C ALA A 17 -14.77 11.00 -4.09
N VAL A 18 -15.01 12.29 -4.32
CA VAL A 18 -14.83 12.91 -5.65
C VAL A 18 -13.36 12.85 -6.11
N ARG A 19 -12.41 13.21 -5.23
CA ARG A 19 -10.98 13.14 -5.54
C ARG A 19 -10.51 11.69 -5.83
N SER A 20 -11.03 10.70 -5.11
CA SER A 20 -10.67 9.30 -5.32
C SER A 20 -11.10 8.78 -6.69
N VAL A 21 -12.23 9.25 -7.23
CA VAL A 21 -12.68 8.95 -8.60
C VAL A 21 -11.67 9.45 -9.63
N ARG A 22 -11.29 10.72 -9.53
CA ARG A 22 -10.31 11.31 -10.44
C ARG A 22 -8.96 10.59 -10.34
N TYR A 23 -8.51 10.31 -9.13
CA TYR A 23 -7.26 9.62 -8.90
C TYR A 23 -7.23 8.21 -9.51
N ALA A 24 -8.32 7.45 -9.35
CA ALA A 24 -8.44 6.12 -9.93
C ALA A 24 -8.38 6.16 -11.46
N TYR A 25 -9.08 7.12 -12.07
CA TYR A 25 -9.02 7.34 -13.51
C TYR A 25 -7.60 7.66 -13.99
N ASP A 26 -6.93 8.59 -13.32
CA ASP A 26 -5.57 9.00 -13.66
C ASP A 26 -4.57 7.84 -13.49
N MET A 27 -4.74 6.97 -12.49
CA MET A 27 -3.93 5.75 -12.35
C MET A 27 -4.14 4.80 -13.54
N LEU A 28 -5.38 4.57 -13.96
CA LEU A 28 -5.66 3.77 -15.15
C LEU A 28 -4.99 4.36 -16.40
N MET A 29 -5.07 5.69 -16.57
CA MET A 29 -4.48 6.39 -17.73
C MET A 29 -2.93 6.39 -17.70
N ARG A 30 -2.31 6.09 -16.56
CA ARG A 30 -0.88 5.81 -16.42
C ARG A 30 -0.51 4.33 -16.59
N GLY A 31 -1.49 3.47 -16.91
CA GLY A 31 -1.28 2.04 -17.18
C GLY A 31 -1.47 1.11 -15.99
N PHE A 32 -1.89 1.60 -14.83
CA PHE A 32 -2.20 0.75 -13.70
C PHE A 32 -3.61 0.15 -13.85
N THR A 33 -3.71 -1.03 -14.44
CA THR A 33 -5.00 -1.70 -14.69
C THR A 33 -5.56 -2.41 -13.45
N THR A 34 -4.69 -2.73 -12.49
CA THR A 34 -5.06 -3.34 -11.21
C THR A 34 -4.24 -2.76 -10.07
N LEU A 35 -4.86 -2.53 -8.92
CA LEU A 35 -4.25 -1.96 -7.72
C LEU A 35 -4.59 -2.77 -6.47
N ARG A 36 -3.63 -2.86 -5.56
CA ARG A 36 -3.86 -3.20 -4.16
C ARG A 36 -3.91 -1.91 -3.34
N ASP A 37 -5.03 -1.69 -2.68
CA ASP A 37 -5.19 -0.58 -1.74
C ASP A 37 -4.61 -0.94 -0.38
N ALA A 38 -3.97 0.02 0.26
CA ALA A 38 -3.29 -0.15 1.56
C ALA A 38 -3.93 0.70 2.67
N GLY A 39 -5.15 1.16 2.46
CA GLY A 39 -5.90 1.93 3.45
C GLY A 39 -6.82 2.97 2.84
N GLY A 40 -7.94 3.22 3.49
CA GLY A 40 -8.92 4.21 3.08
C GLY A 40 -10.31 3.63 2.91
N VAL A 41 -11.19 4.34 2.19
CA VAL A 41 -12.60 3.95 1.98
C VAL A 41 -12.80 3.58 0.51
N THR A 42 -12.23 2.44 0.07
CA THR A 42 -12.14 2.10 -1.36
C THR A 42 -13.21 1.18 -1.90
N VAL A 43 -13.92 0.44 -1.05
CA VAL A 43 -14.94 -0.52 -1.52
C VAL A 43 -16.05 0.14 -2.32
N GLY A 44 -16.49 1.34 -1.91
CA GLY A 44 -17.47 2.10 -2.68
C GLY A 44 -16.97 2.46 -4.08
N LEU A 45 -15.72 2.93 -4.18
CA LEU A 45 -15.08 3.24 -5.46
C LEU A 45 -14.94 1.98 -6.32
N LYS A 46 -14.41 0.88 -5.75
CA LYS A 46 -14.30 -0.42 -6.42
C LYS A 46 -15.63 -0.85 -7.02
N ARG A 47 -16.69 -0.86 -6.20
CA ARG A 47 -18.04 -1.28 -6.65
C ARG A 47 -18.56 -0.46 -7.82
N ASN A 48 -18.33 0.85 -7.82
CA ASN A 48 -18.78 1.71 -8.93
C ASN A 48 -17.95 1.50 -10.20
N ILE A 49 -16.65 1.18 -10.07
CA ILE A 49 -15.80 0.82 -11.22
C ILE A 49 -16.22 -0.54 -11.80
N ASP A 50 -16.43 -1.54 -10.96
CA ASP A 50 -16.80 -2.89 -11.37
C ASP A 50 -18.19 -2.92 -12.03
N ASN A 51 -19.11 -2.09 -11.56
CA ASN A 51 -20.45 -1.93 -12.18
C ASN A 51 -20.45 -1.05 -13.45
N GLY A 52 -19.30 -0.52 -13.84
CA GLY A 52 -19.17 0.30 -15.06
C GLY A 52 -19.71 1.74 -14.95
N TYR A 53 -20.03 2.21 -13.76
CA TYR A 53 -20.43 3.61 -13.53
C TYR A 53 -19.24 4.56 -13.58
N LEU A 54 -18.05 4.07 -13.28
CA LEU A 54 -16.80 4.84 -13.28
C LEU A 54 -15.71 4.08 -14.05
N ASP A 55 -14.83 4.82 -14.68
CA ASP A 55 -13.61 4.28 -15.26
C ASP A 55 -12.48 4.31 -14.23
N GLY A 56 -11.75 3.20 -14.11
CA GLY A 56 -10.66 3.05 -13.15
C GLY A 56 -10.06 1.64 -13.18
N PRO A 57 -9.01 1.38 -12.39
CA PRO A 57 -8.39 0.06 -12.27
C PRO A 57 -9.28 -0.92 -11.49
N ARG A 58 -8.98 -2.23 -11.59
CA ARG A 58 -9.43 -3.19 -10.58
C ARG A 58 -8.80 -2.84 -9.23
N ILE A 59 -9.55 -2.98 -8.16
CA ILE A 59 -9.08 -2.65 -6.81
C ILE A 59 -9.22 -3.86 -5.90
N PHE A 60 -8.10 -4.26 -5.26
CA PHE A 60 -8.07 -5.15 -4.10
C PHE A 60 -8.08 -4.27 -2.83
N PRO A 61 -9.23 -4.05 -2.21
CA PRO A 61 -9.34 -3.10 -1.10
C PRO A 61 -8.89 -3.71 0.22
N SER A 62 -8.21 -2.92 1.06
CA SER A 62 -8.01 -3.23 2.48
C SER A 62 -9.03 -2.54 3.39
N ASN A 63 -9.75 -1.57 2.87
CA ASN A 63 -10.56 -0.63 3.66
C ASN A 63 -9.72 0.11 4.70
N ALA A 64 -10.29 0.34 5.90
CA ALA A 64 -9.56 1.01 6.96
C ALA A 64 -8.28 0.25 7.32
N TYR A 65 -7.16 0.96 7.38
CA TYR A 65 -5.99 0.41 8.04
C TYR A 65 -6.21 0.40 9.56
N ILE A 66 -5.67 -0.62 10.23
CA ILE A 66 -5.83 -0.79 11.68
C ILE A 66 -4.54 -0.33 12.36
N SER A 67 -4.68 0.52 13.37
CA SER A 67 -3.60 1.04 14.21
C SER A 67 -3.95 0.89 15.69
N GLN A 68 -2.93 0.93 16.54
CA GLN A 68 -3.12 1.01 17.99
C GLN A 68 -3.27 2.47 18.44
N THR A 69 -3.73 2.69 19.65
CA THR A 69 -3.66 3.99 20.32
C THR A 69 -2.22 4.52 20.31
N CYS A 70 -2.02 5.77 19.94
CA CYS A 70 -0.71 6.41 19.78
C CYS A 70 0.20 5.72 18.74
N GLY A 71 -0.38 4.97 17.80
CA GLY A 71 0.34 4.36 16.68
C GLY A 71 0.43 5.25 15.46
N HIS A 72 1.11 4.75 14.41
CA HIS A 72 1.33 5.48 13.15
C HIS A 72 0.03 5.91 12.46
N GLY A 73 -1.03 5.10 12.57
CA GLY A 73 -2.34 5.41 12.03
C GLY A 73 -3.30 6.09 13.00
N ASP A 74 -2.83 6.51 14.16
CA ASP A 74 -3.63 7.32 15.09
C ASP A 74 -3.59 8.79 14.65
N CYS A 75 -4.56 9.16 13.83
CA CYS A 75 -4.60 10.46 13.16
C CYS A 75 -5.08 11.61 14.05
N ARG A 76 -5.14 11.44 15.38
CA ARG A 76 -5.49 12.53 16.27
C ARG A 76 -4.43 13.63 16.21
N LYS A 77 -4.88 14.88 16.12
CA LYS A 77 -4.01 16.05 15.94
C LYS A 77 -3.51 16.63 17.22
N SER A 78 -4.27 16.45 18.29
CA SER A 78 -4.00 17.01 19.61
C SER A 78 -4.05 15.93 20.69
N ARG A 79 -3.19 16.06 21.70
CA ARG A 79 -3.25 15.23 22.90
C ARG A 79 -4.50 15.46 23.74
N ALA A 80 -5.24 16.53 23.45
CA ALA A 80 -6.55 16.81 24.05
C ALA A 80 -7.67 15.94 23.44
N GLU A 81 -7.46 15.35 22.28
CA GLU A 81 -8.42 14.45 21.64
C GLU A 81 -8.34 13.06 22.27
N THR A 82 -9.13 12.81 23.29
CA THR A 82 -9.24 11.50 23.93
C THR A 82 -10.38 10.68 23.32
N ARG A 83 -10.36 9.36 23.53
CA ARG A 83 -11.49 8.49 23.21
C ARG A 83 -12.69 8.91 24.07
N LEU A 84 -13.86 9.01 23.48
CA LEU A 84 -15.10 9.31 24.22
C LEU A 84 -15.51 8.10 25.09
N PRO A 85 -16.37 8.32 26.11
CA PRO A 85 -16.81 7.22 26.99
C PRO A 85 -17.52 6.07 26.26
N ASP A 86 -18.13 6.33 25.13
CA ASP A 86 -18.76 5.34 24.24
C ASP A 86 -17.75 4.62 23.32
N GLY A 87 -16.46 4.93 23.44
CA GLY A 87 -15.39 4.37 22.62
C GLY A 87 -15.16 5.06 21.28
N ASN A 88 -15.96 6.06 20.91
CA ASN A 88 -15.83 6.82 19.68
C ASN A 88 -14.76 7.91 19.75
N PHE A 89 -14.42 8.48 18.58
CA PHE A 89 -13.54 9.62 18.44
C PHE A 89 -14.27 10.77 17.73
N LEU A 90 -13.93 12.02 18.06
CA LEU A 90 -14.43 13.19 17.36
C LEU A 90 -13.73 13.43 16.00
N ASN A 91 -12.59 12.79 15.77
CA ASN A 91 -11.83 12.97 14.53
C ASN A 91 -12.59 12.42 13.32
N ALA A 92 -12.76 13.25 12.29
CA ALA A 92 -13.52 12.90 11.09
C ALA A 92 -12.97 11.65 10.37
N THR A 93 -11.64 11.48 10.29
CA THR A 93 -11.01 10.33 9.65
C THR A 93 -11.40 9.02 10.35
N LEU A 94 -11.45 9.04 11.67
CA LEU A 94 -11.89 7.90 12.48
C LEU A 94 -13.41 7.70 12.41
N GLN A 95 -14.19 8.80 12.41
CA GLN A 95 -15.65 8.72 12.25
C GLN A 95 -16.06 8.12 10.90
N TYR A 96 -15.35 8.47 9.82
CA TYR A 96 -15.60 7.93 8.49
C TYR A 96 -14.93 6.57 8.24
N ARG A 97 -14.28 6.02 9.26
CA ARG A 97 -13.64 4.69 9.23
C ARG A 97 -12.60 4.54 8.11
N ALA A 98 -11.88 5.62 7.79
CA ALA A 98 -10.72 5.53 6.91
C ALA A 98 -9.54 4.83 7.59
N ASN A 99 -9.49 4.88 8.92
CA ASN A 99 -8.64 4.09 9.81
C ASN A 99 -9.45 3.55 10.99
N TYR A 100 -8.90 2.55 11.66
CA TYR A 100 -9.51 1.90 12.81
C TYR A 100 -8.49 1.81 13.96
N ILE A 101 -8.86 2.22 15.17
CA ILE A 101 -8.01 2.07 16.35
C ILE A 101 -8.48 0.86 17.15
N ALA A 102 -7.56 -0.09 17.35
CA ALA A 102 -7.80 -1.32 18.10
C ALA A 102 -6.67 -1.57 19.08
N ASP A 103 -7.02 -1.82 20.34
CA ASP A 103 -6.09 -2.17 21.41
C ASP A 103 -6.54 -3.49 22.04
N GLY A 104 -5.64 -4.46 22.08
CA GLY A 104 -5.88 -5.81 22.54
C GLY A 104 -6.50 -6.76 21.48
N PRO A 105 -6.30 -8.08 21.68
CA PRO A 105 -6.74 -9.10 20.69
C PRO A 105 -8.25 -9.06 20.37
N ALA A 106 -9.09 -8.75 21.35
CA ALA A 106 -10.54 -8.73 21.14
C ALA A 106 -10.98 -7.58 20.21
N GLU A 107 -10.43 -6.37 20.39
CA GLU A 107 -10.69 -5.25 19.48
C GLU A 107 -10.08 -5.50 18.11
N MET A 108 -8.90 -6.12 18.04
CA MET A 108 -8.26 -6.51 16.79
C MET A 108 -9.13 -7.49 15.99
N LEU A 109 -9.65 -8.56 16.62
CA LEU A 109 -10.57 -9.51 15.96
C LEU A 109 -11.81 -8.80 15.42
N ARG A 110 -12.40 -7.90 16.19
CA ARG A 110 -13.55 -7.11 15.74
C ARG A 110 -13.20 -6.24 14.54
N ALA A 111 -12.06 -5.52 14.61
CA ALA A 111 -11.62 -4.62 13.56
C ALA A 111 -11.40 -5.38 12.24
N VAL A 112 -10.69 -6.51 12.27
CA VAL A 112 -10.42 -7.34 11.08
C VAL A 112 -11.72 -7.87 10.48
N ARG A 113 -12.60 -8.47 11.30
CA ARG A 113 -13.87 -9.02 10.82
C ARG A 113 -14.79 -7.95 10.24
N GLU A 114 -14.76 -6.74 10.77
CA GLU A 114 -15.51 -5.61 10.22
C GLU A 114 -14.95 -5.19 8.84
N GLN A 115 -13.62 -5.13 8.65
CA GLN A 115 -13.06 -4.84 7.34
C GLN A 115 -13.41 -5.93 6.31
N LEU A 116 -13.36 -7.19 6.70
CA LEU A 116 -13.76 -8.32 5.86
C LEU A 116 -15.25 -8.27 5.50
N PHE A 117 -16.13 -8.01 6.49
CA PHE A 117 -17.55 -7.82 6.25
C PHE A 117 -17.84 -6.68 5.26
N LEU A 118 -17.06 -5.62 5.31
CA LEU A 118 -17.14 -4.48 4.39
C LEU A 118 -16.54 -4.77 3.00
N GLY A 119 -15.94 -5.95 2.78
CA GLY A 119 -15.43 -6.39 1.49
C GLY A 119 -13.94 -6.18 1.28
N ALA A 120 -13.14 -6.18 2.35
CA ALA A 120 -11.68 -6.15 2.23
C ALA A 120 -11.15 -7.44 1.59
N SER A 121 -10.19 -7.30 0.68
CA SER A 121 -9.47 -8.42 0.05
C SER A 121 -8.27 -8.87 0.86
N GLN A 122 -7.69 -7.98 1.64
CA GLN A 122 -6.59 -8.18 2.59
C GLN A 122 -6.71 -7.18 3.74
N ILE A 123 -5.99 -7.45 4.83
CA ILE A 123 -6.00 -6.59 6.02
C ILE A 123 -4.70 -5.78 6.08
N LYS A 124 -4.81 -4.49 6.41
CA LYS A 124 -3.66 -3.60 6.61
C LYS A 124 -3.50 -3.21 8.08
N LEU A 125 -2.31 -3.49 8.63
CA LEU A 125 -1.89 -3.03 9.94
C LEU A 125 -0.83 -1.92 9.84
N MET A 126 -0.82 -1.01 10.82
CA MET A 126 0.29 -0.11 11.11
C MET A 126 1.09 -0.71 12.26
N ALA A 127 2.14 -1.49 11.94
CA ALA A 127 2.85 -2.33 12.91
C ALA A 127 4.20 -1.75 13.37
N GLY A 128 4.53 -0.55 12.94
CA GLY A 128 5.74 0.17 13.33
C GLY A 128 5.54 1.68 13.28
N GLY A 129 6.49 2.41 13.86
CA GLY A 129 6.49 3.87 13.80
C GLY A 129 6.65 4.39 12.37
N GLY A 130 6.16 5.60 12.10
CA GLY A 130 6.17 6.21 10.79
C GLY A 130 6.82 7.58 10.73
N ILE A 131 7.10 8.07 9.51
CA ILE A 131 7.74 9.36 9.27
C ILE A 131 6.76 10.50 9.56
N SER A 132 5.57 10.47 8.97
CA SER A 132 4.61 11.58 8.96
C SER A 132 3.79 11.70 10.25
N SER A 133 3.71 10.66 11.03
CA SER A 133 2.94 10.63 12.27
C SER A 133 3.61 11.43 13.39
N ARG A 134 2.76 12.10 14.17
CA ARG A 134 3.22 13.13 15.12
C ARG A 134 3.73 12.58 16.44
N TYR A 135 3.10 11.50 16.94
CA TYR A 135 3.26 11.07 18.33
C TYR A 135 3.97 9.74 18.52
N ASP A 136 4.21 8.98 17.46
CA ASP A 136 4.93 7.72 17.50
C ASP A 136 6.41 7.90 17.11
N PRO A 137 7.36 7.53 17.95
CA PRO A 137 8.77 7.43 17.55
C PRO A 137 8.96 6.37 16.46
N LEU A 138 9.92 6.60 15.54
CA LEU A 138 10.22 5.70 14.44
C LEU A 138 10.55 4.27 14.88
N ASP A 139 11.21 4.14 16.05
CA ASP A 139 11.66 2.85 16.58
C ASP A 139 10.59 2.05 17.34
N THR A 140 9.36 2.57 17.42
CA THR A 140 8.28 1.85 18.09
C THR A 140 7.88 0.61 17.32
N VAL A 141 7.72 -0.49 18.02
CA VAL A 141 7.05 -1.69 17.53
C VAL A 141 5.61 -1.59 17.99
N GLN A 142 4.73 -1.42 17.03
CA GLN A 142 3.31 -1.24 17.30
C GLN A 142 2.60 -2.59 17.23
N PHE A 143 1.62 -2.76 18.09
CA PHE A 143 0.99 -4.02 18.44
C PHE A 143 1.92 -5.03 19.13
N THR A 144 1.37 -5.77 20.06
CA THR A 144 1.99 -6.96 20.64
C THR A 144 1.94 -8.13 19.65
N TYR A 145 2.64 -9.21 19.99
CA TYR A 145 2.56 -10.44 19.20
C TYR A 145 1.12 -10.99 19.15
N GLU A 146 0.43 -10.98 20.29
CA GLU A 146 -0.93 -11.50 20.46
C GLU A 146 -1.95 -10.72 19.61
N GLU A 147 -1.80 -9.41 19.53
CA GLU A 147 -2.65 -8.56 18.67
C GLU A 147 -2.42 -8.83 17.19
N MET A 148 -1.15 -8.90 16.75
CA MET A 148 -0.81 -9.24 15.37
C MET A 148 -1.29 -10.66 15.02
N LYS A 149 -1.12 -11.63 15.93
CA LYS A 149 -1.55 -13.01 15.73
C LYS A 149 -3.07 -13.11 15.63
N ALA A 150 -3.81 -12.36 16.45
CA ALA A 150 -5.27 -12.30 16.34
C ALA A 150 -5.72 -11.75 14.98
N ALA A 151 -5.02 -10.74 14.43
CA ALA A 151 -5.31 -10.24 13.09
C ALA A 151 -5.04 -11.29 12.01
N VAL A 152 -3.91 -11.99 12.11
CA VAL A 152 -3.52 -13.04 11.16
C VAL A 152 -4.51 -14.19 11.20
N ASP A 153 -4.86 -14.71 12.38
CA ASP A 153 -5.82 -15.81 12.53
C ASP A 153 -7.17 -15.47 11.93
N ALA A 154 -7.68 -14.27 12.24
CA ALA A 154 -8.96 -13.83 11.69
C ALA A 154 -8.93 -13.66 10.16
N ALA A 155 -7.80 -13.22 9.59
CA ALA A 155 -7.65 -13.09 8.14
C ALA A 155 -7.53 -14.47 7.46
N GLU A 156 -6.74 -15.39 8.03
CA GLU A 156 -6.55 -16.75 7.53
C GLU A 156 -7.86 -17.56 7.56
N ASP A 157 -8.68 -17.42 8.62
CA ASP A 157 -10.00 -18.04 8.70
C ASP A 157 -10.94 -17.64 7.56
N TYR A 158 -10.76 -16.44 7.01
CA TYR A 158 -11.51 -15.93 5.86
C TYR A 158 -10.79 -16.13 4.52
N GLY A 159 -9.66 -16.83 4.51
CA GLY A 159 -8.88 -17.12 3.31
C GLY A 159 -8.21 -15.89 2.71
N THR A 160 -7.67 -15.02 3.56
CA THR A 160 -6.86 -13.88 3.13
C THR A 160 -5.65 -13.67 4.04
N TYR A 161 -4.94 -12.57 3.85
CA TYR A 161 -3.67 -12.31 4.52
C TYR A 161 -3.61 -10.91 5.13
N VAL A 162 -2.62 -10.73 5.99
CA VAL A 162 -2.30 -9.43 6.59
C VAL A 162 -1.05 -8.85 5.92
N MET A 163 -1.10 -7.56 5.63
CA MET A 163 0.03 -6.71 5.24
C MET A 163 0.29 -5.64 6.30
N ALA A 164 1.54 -5.23 6.48
CA ALA A 164 1.90 -4.30 7.55
C ALA A 164 2.87 -3.19 7.10
N HIS A 165 2.58 -1.95 7.51
CA HIS A 165 3.55 -0.85 7.52
C HIS A 165 4.54 -1.08 8.65
N LEU A 166 5.84 -1.05 8.34
CA LEU A 166 6.92 -1.18 9.32
C LEU A 166 8.27 -0.80 8.71
N TYR A 167 9.19 -0.30 9.53
CA TYR A 167 10.52 0.10 9.08
C TYR A 167 11.64 -0.69 9.74
N THR A 168 11.51 -1.03 11.03
CA THR A 168 12.63 -1.52 11.84
C THR A 168 12.70 -3.05 11.88
N PRO A 169 13.92 -3.65 12.04
CA PRO A 169 14.09 -5.10 12.14
C PRO A 169 13.22 -5.72 13.23
N LYS A 170 13.17 -5.11 14.42
CA LYS A 170 12.37 -5.63 15.54
C LYS A 170 10.87 -5.70 15.21
N ALA A 171 10.34 -4.71 14.49
CA ALA A 171 8.94 -4.72 14.06
C ALA A 171 8.71 -5.82 13.00
N MET A 172 9.60 -5.93 12.00
CA MET A 172 9.55 -6.95 10.97
C MET A 172 9.63 -8.37 11.53
N GLN A 173 10.55 -8.63 12.43
CA GLN A 173 10.73 -9.96 13.07
C GLN A 173 9.51 -10.37 13.89
N ARG A 174 8.89 -9.42 14.65
CA ARG A 174 7.63 -9.68 15.36
C ARG A 174 6.49 -9.98 14.39
N ALA A 175 6.35 -9.19 13.34
CA ALA A 175 5.33 -9.36 12.30
C ALA A 175 5.50 -10.70 11.56
N ALA A 176 6.73 -11.07 11.21
CA ALA A 176 7.08 -12.37 10.62
C ALA A 176 6.67 -13.55 11.53
N LYS A 177 7.02 -13.47 12.82
CA LYS A 177 6.63 -14.47 13.82
C LYS A 177 5.11 -14.60 13.96
N ALA A 178 4.37 -13.51 13.85
CA ALA A 178 2.91 -13.51 13.90
C ALA A 178 2.25 -14.08 12.64
N GLY A 179 2.98 -14.21 11.52
CA GLY A 179 2.48 -14.78 10.26
C GLY A 179 2.07 -13.76 9.20
N ILE A 180 2.44 -12.49 9.34
CA ILE A 180 2.15 -11.44 8.34
C ILE A 180 2.88 -11.76 7.03
N LYS A 181 2.19 -11.62 5.89
CA LYS A 181 2.65 -12.09 4.56
C LYS A 181 3.21 -11.01 3.65
N SER A 182 3.00 -9.73 3.95
CA SER A 182 3.50 -8.61 3.12
C SER A 182 3.98 -7.48 4.01
N PHE A 183 5.23 -7.07 3.80
CA PHE A 183 5.87 -5.95 4.49
C PHE A 183 5.94 -4.75 3.58
N GLU A 184 5.27 -3.68 3.99
CA GLU A 184 5.26 -2.42 3.28
C GLU A 184 6.41 -1.56 3.80
N HIS A 185 7.18 -1.01 2.89
CA HIS A 185 8.41 -0.24 3.07
C HIS A 185 9.64 -1.08 3.46
N ALA A 186 9.67 -1.68 4.64
CA ALA A 186 10.75 -2.52 5.15
C ALA A 186 12.18 -1.90 5.00
N THR A 187 12.27 -0.56 5.07
CA THR A 187 13.44 0.22 4.60
C THR A 187 14.65 0.19 5.53
N MET A 188 14.50 -0.29 6.75
CA MET A 188 15.61 -0.41 7.73
C MET A 188 15.93 -1.87 8.03
N MET A 189 15.71 -2.77 7.06
CA MET A 189 15.96 -4.21 7.18
C MET A 189 17.42 -4.49 7.41
N ASP A 190 17.71 -5.37 8.39
CA ASP A 190 19.03 -5.95 8.59
C ASP A 190 19.14 -7.35 7.96
N ASP A 191 20.34 -7.90 7.99
CA ASP A 191 20.67 -9.19 7.36
C ASP A 191 19.88 -10.36 7.98
N GLU A 192 19.71 -10.39 9.29
CA GLU A 192 18.91 -11.40 10.00
C GLU A 192 17.45 -11.36 9.56
N THR A 193 16.89 -10.17 9.48
CA THR A 193 15.51 -9.97 9.03
C THR A 193 15.33 -10.41 7.57
N GLY A 194 16.31 -10.11 6.71
CA GLY A 194 16.30 -10.56 5.32
C GLY A 194 16.25 -12.09 5.20
N ARG A 195 17.05 -12.79 6.01
CA ARG A 195 17.01 -14.26 6.08
C ARG A 195 15.64 -14.78 6.54
N ILE A 196 15.06 -14.20 7.59
CA ILE A 196 13.73 -14.58 8.08
C ILE A 196 12.66 -14.38 7.00
N ILE A 197 12.69 -13.25 6.29
CA ILE A 197 11.77 -12.96 5.18
C ILE A 197 11.89 -14.00 4.07
N LYS A 198 13.14 -14.38 3.70
CA LYS A 198 13.41 -15.42 2.70
C LYS A 198 12.85 -16.76 3.12
N ASP A 199 13.16 -17.21 4.34
CA ASP A 199 12.76 -18.52 4.86
C ASP A 199 11.22 -18.66 4.94
N LEU A 200 10.50 -17.57 5.23
CA LEU A 200 9.04 -17.54 5.36
C LEU A 200 8.29 -17.12 4.08
N GLY A 201 9.02 -16.77 3.03
CA GLY A 201 8.42 -16.33 1.76
C GLY A 201 7.56 -15.08 1.88
N ILE A 202 7.96 -14.12 2.73
CA ILE A 202 7.22 -12.88 2.96
C ILE A 202 7.49 -11.91 1.81
N TRP A 203 6.45 -11.31 1.27
CA TRP A 203 6.54 -10.30 0.22
C TRP A 203 7.02 -8.96 0.76
N VAL A 204 7.84 -8.26 0.00
CA VAL A 204 8.32 -6.92 0.35
C VAL A 204 7.88 -5.92 -0.72
N MET A 205 7.23 -4.83 -0.31
CA MET A 205 7.03 -3.65 -1.13
C MET A 205 8.07 -2.61 -0.71
N PRO A 206 9.21 -2.51 -1.42
CA PRO A 206 10.22 -1.52 -1.11
C PRO A 206 9.64 -0.12 -1.20
N GLY A 207 9.96 0.74 -0.24
CA GLY A 207 9.33 2.06 -0.13
C GLY A 207 10.01 3.14 -0.99
N PRO A 208 9.68 3.29 -2.29
CA PRO A 208 10.28 4.34 -3.14
C PRO A 208 10.00 5.74 -2.60
N GLN A 209 8.85 5.97 -1.98
CA GLN A 209 8.48 7.24 -1.34
C GLN A 209 9.49 7.67 -0.26
N SER A 210 10.20 6.73 0.37
CA SER A 210 11.22 7.03 1.38
C SER A 210 12.46 7.74 0.80
N GLN A 211 12.62 7.75 -0.52
CA GLN A 211 13.69 8.47 -1.22
C GLN A 211 13.29 9.90 -1.60
N ARG A 212 12.01 10.23 -1.58
CA ARG A 212 11.51 11.55 -1.93
C ARG A 212 11.85 12.55 -0.82
N PRO A 213 12.10 13.82 -1.16
CA PRO A 213 12.23 14.85 -0.13
C PRO A 213 10.95 14.95 0.69
N VAL A 214 11.05 14.83 2.01
CA VAL A 214 9.89 14.93 2.89
C VAL A 214 9.24 16.31 2.83
N THR A 215 9.99 17.31 2.37
CA THR A 215 9.54 18.70 2.15
C THR A 215 8.79 18.91 0.84
N SER A 216 8.69 17.90 -0.03
CA SER A 216 7.92 18.00 -1.29
C SER A 216 6.45 18.39 -1.09
N HIS A 217 5.90 18.15 0.10
CA HIS A 217 4.55 18.55 0.48
C HIS A 217 4.51 19.82 1.34
N GLY A 218 5.56 20.65 1.30
CA GLY A 218 5.72 21.86 2.08
C GLY A 218 6.64 21.71 3.30
N PRO A 219 6.83 22.80 4.08
CA PRO A 219 7.68 22.80 5.27
C PRO A 219 7.24 21.72 6.27
N GLN A 220 8.22 20.97 6.81
CA GLN A 220 7.98 19.91 7.79
C GLN A 220 8.67 20.21 9.12
N PRO A 221 8.12 19.77 10.24
CA PRO A 221 8.78 19.86 11.54
C PRO A 221 10.10 19.09 11.58
N ASP A 222 11.08 19.56 12.34
CA ASP A 222 12.41 18.95 12.45
C ASP A 222 12.39 17.45 12.80
N HIS A 223 11.45 17.03 13.65
CA HIS A 223 11.35 15.63 14.02
C HIS A 223 10.91 14.74 12.85
N VAL A 224 10.09 15.24 11.93
CA VAL A 224 9.70 14.54 10.69
C VAL A 224 10.89 14.46 9.73
N ILE A 225 11.65 15.54 9.59
CA ILE A 225 12.86 15.58 8.76
C ILE A 225 13.86 14.54 9.26
N ARG A 226 14.18 14.52 10.57
CA ARG A 226 15.10 13.53 11.14
C ARG A 226 14.64 12.08 10.96
N LYS A 227 13.34 11.80 11.09
CA LYS A 227 12.79 10.46 10.83
C LYS A 227 12.99 10.07 9.35
N ALA A 228 12.69 10.98 8.42
CA ALA A 228 12.83 10.75 6.99
C ALA A 228 14.30 10.47 6.59
N GLU A 229 15.25 11.23 7.11
CA GLU A 229 16.68 11.01 6.87
C GLU A 229 17.15 9.63 7.33
N ARG A 230 16.70 9.18 8.51
CA ARG A 230 17.02 7.84 9.01
C ARG A 230 16.43 6.73 8.13
N VAL A 231 15.18 6.86 7.72
CA VAL A 231 14.52 5.90 6.82
C VAL A 231 15.21 5.88 5.47
N LYS A 232 15.55 7.05 4.92
CA LYS A 232 16.29 7.17 3.66
C LYS A 232 17.65 6.47 3.71
N ALA A 233 18.39 6.65 4.78
CA ALA A 233 19.67 5.96 4.98
C ALA A 233 19.50 4.43 5.06
N GLY A 234 18.43 3.94 5.68
CA GLY A 234 18.11 2.51 5.75
C GLY A 234 17.77 1.87 4.40
N CYS A 235 17.26 2.64 3.45
CA CYS A 235 16.87 2.10 2.13
C CYS A 235 18.03 1.46 1.35
N GLU A 236 19.26 1.97 1.51
CA GLU A 236 20.45 1.40 0.86
C GLU A 236 20.71 0.00 1.38
N ILE A 237 20.77 -0.14 2.72
CA ILE A 237 20.99 -1.42 3.39
C ILE A 237 19.88 -2.41 3.04
N ALA A 238 18.62 -1.98 3.10
CA ALA A 238 17.49 -2.82 2.72
C ALA A 238 17.57 -3.30 1.27
N THR A 239 18.02 -2.45 0.34
CA THR A 239 18.23 -2.83 -1.07
C THR A 239 19.29 -3.91 -1.21
N GLU A 240 20.43 -3.79 -0.50
CA GLU A 240 21.48 -4.80 -0.48
C GLU A 240 20.97 -6.14 0.04
N VAL A 241 20.22 -6.11 1.15
CA VAL A 241 19.63 -7.32 1.75
C VAL A 241 18.60 -7.97 0.82
N ILE A 242 17.72 -7.18 0.20
CA ILE A 242 16.74 -7.68 -0.77
C ILE A 242 17.44 -8.39 -1.94
N ASN A 243 18.51 -7.79 -2.48
CA ASN A 243 19.26 -8.38 -3.58
C ASN A 243 20.08 -9.60 -3.14
N LYS A 244 20.71 -9.56 -1.97
CA LYS A 244 21.50 -10.67 -1.40
C LYS A 244 20.68 -11.94 -1.25
N TYR A 245 19.47 -11.85 -0.75
CA TYR A 245 18.60 -13.00 -0.51
C TYR A 245 17.60 -13.27 -1.64
N ASP A 246 17.64 -12.46 -2.71
CA ASP A 246 16.63 -12.47 -3.79
C ASP A 246 15.22 -12.56 -3.22
N LEU A 247 14.85 -11.57 -2.38
CA LEU A 247 13.56 -11.52 -1.74
C LEU A 247 12.45 -11.24 -2.76
N PRO A 248 11.25 -11.80 -2.55
CA PRO A 248 10.11 -11.52 -3.42
C PRO A 248 9.65 -10.08 -3.22
N ILE A 249 9.79 -9.25 -4.25
CA ILE A 249 9.37 -7.85 -4.23
C ILE A 249 8.13 -7.62 -5.08
N VAL A 250 7.30 -6.66 -4.66
CA VAL A 250 6.18 -6.14 -5.46
C VAL A 250 6.32 -4.64 -5.64
N PHE A 251 5.85 -4.16 -6.78
CA PHE A 251 5.82 -2.74 -7.06
C PHE A 251 4.72 -2.04 -6.26
N GLY A 252 5.03 -0.93 -5.63
CA GLY A 252 4.08 -0.09 -4.93
C GLY A 252 4.57 1.34 -4.87
N THR A 253 3.66 2.29 -4.98
CA THR A 253 4.00 3.72 -5.05
C THR A 253 3.82 4.42 -3.70
N ASP A 254 2.90 3.93 -2.87
CA ASP A 254 2.47 4.63 -1.65
C ASP A 254 2.23 6.14 -1.89
N SER A 255 1.66 6.44 -3.06
CA SER A 255 1.38 7.81 -3.46
C SER A 255 0.08 8.28 -2.81
N PHE A 256 0.15 9.44 -2.17
CA PHE A 256 -0.98 10.14 -1.56
C PHE A 256 -0.79 11.66 -1.74
N GLY A 257 -1.82 12.45 -1.46
CA GLY A 257 -1.75 13.92 -1.57
C GLY A 257 -2.40 14.47 -2.83
N ASP A 258 -1.85 15.55 -3.39
CA ASP A 258 -2.36 16.17 -4.60
C ASP A 258 -2.22 15.25 -5.81
N PRO A 259 -3.24 15.12 -6.69
CA PRO A 259 -3.16 14.29 -7.89
C PRO A 259 -1.98 14.59 -8.81
N HIS A 260 -1.55 15.86 -8.92
CA HIS A 260 -0.41 16.23 -9.74
C HIS A 260 0.92 15.71 -9.16
N PHE A 261 1.13 15.81 -7.85
CA PHE A 261 2.28 15.19 -7.20
C PHE A 261 2.26 13.65 -7.32
N ALA A 262 1.08 13.06 -7.22
CA ALA A 262 0.94 11.62 -7.34
C ALA A 262 1.34 11.12 -8.73
N GLU A 263 1.05 11.88 -9.79
CA GLU A 263 1.46 11.55 -11.16
C GLU A 263 2.98 11.50 -11.30
N GLU A 264 3.65 12.60 -10.96
CA GLU A 264 5.10 12.70 -11.04
C GLU A 264 5.80 11.60 -10.22
N HIS A 265 5.34 11.40 -9.00
CA HIS A 265 5.95 10.41 -8.11
C HIS A 265 5.72 8.97 -8.56
N GLN A 266 4.55 8.61 -9.06
CA GLN A 266 4.28 7.24 -9.53
C GLN A 266 5.14 6.86 -10.72
N LEU A 267 5.40 7.79 -11.63
CA LEU A 267 6.29 7.56 -12.75
C LEU A 267 7.75 7.47 -12.31
N GLU A 268 8.19 8.30 -11.35
CA GLU A 268 9.54 8.23 -10.79
C GLU A 268 9.81 6.91 -10.03
N ASP A 269 8.78 6.25 -9.51
CA ASP A 269 8.94 4.99 -8.80
C ASP A 269 9.44 3.85 -9.72
N PHE A 270 9.14 3.87 -11.02
CA PHE A 270 9.75 2.95 -11.98
C PHE A 270 11.26 3.16 -12.09
N ARG A 271 11.72 4.40 -12.10
CA ARG A 271 13.15 4.75 -12.08
C ARG A 271 13.83 4.27 -10.79
N TYR A 272 13.13 4.37 -9.65
CA TYR A 272 13.62 3.82 -8.39
C TYR A 272 13.84 2.30 -8.50
N PHE A 273 12.84 1.56 -8.97
CA PHE A 273 12.93 0.10 -9.13
C PHE A 273 14.04 -0.30 -10.08
N LYS A 274 14.19 0.39 -11.22
CA LYS A 274 15.30 0.15 -12.16
C LYS A 274 16.67 0.32 -11.50
N ARG A 275 16.88 1.45 -10.81
CA ARG A 275 18.16 1.73 -10.14
C ARG A 275 18.52 0.72 -9.06
N ARG A 276 17.54 0.17 -8.35
CA ARG A 276 17.74 -0.71 -7.18
C ARG A 276 17.75 -2.18 -7.54
N PHE A 277 16.93 -2.59 -8.50
CA PHE A 277 16.66 -3.99 -8.77
C PHE A 277 16.87 -4.38 -10.25
N GLY A 278 17.09 -3.43 -11.12
CA GLY A 278 17.19 -3.64 -12.57
C GLY A 278 15.83 -3.62 -13.28
N SER A 279 15.85 -3.41 -14.61
CA SER A 279 14.64 -3.25 -15.41
C SER A 279 13.75 -4.48 -15.38
N PHE A 280 14.28 -5.66 -15.61
CA PHE A 280 13.50 -6.90 -15.66
C PHE A 280 12.84 -7.21 -14.30
N LYS A 281 13.60 -7.17 -13.20
CA LYS A 281 13.05 -7.45 -11.85
C LYS A 281 12.00 -6.41 -11.44
N GLY A 282 12.20 -5.13 -11.81
CA GLY A 282 11.22 -4.07 -11.60
C GLY A 282 9.92 -4.28 -12.38
N LEU A 283 10.02 -4.71 -13.64
CA LEU A 283 8.84 -5.04 -14.46
C LEU A 283 8.08 -6.24 -13.90
N VAL A 284 8.77 -7.31 -13.52
CA VAL A 284 8.17 -8.49 -12.90
C VAL A 284 7.49 -8.13 -11.57
N ALA A 285 8.10 -7.24 -10.76
CA ALA A 285 7.50 -6.75 -9.52
C ALA A 285 6.17 -6.01 -9.75
N ALA A 286 6.05 -5.28 -10.89
CA ALA A 286 4.84 -4.55 -11.24
C ALA A 286 3.75 -5.41 -11.92
N THR A 287 4.07 -6.63 -12.32
CA THR A 287 3.17 -7.51 -13.10
C THR A 287 3.02 -8.89 -12.44
N GLY A 288 3.83 -9.86 -12.81
CA GLY A 288 3.71 -11.26 -12.36
C GLY A 288 3.79 -11.43 -10.84
N ASN A 289 4.70 -10.72 -10.15
CA ASN A 289 4.80 -10.80 -8.68
C ASN A 289 3.56 -10.20 -7.99
N ALA A 290 2.98 -9.14 -8.54
CA ALA A 290 1.72 -8.59 -8.01
C ALA A 290 0.59 -9.63 -8.11
N HIS A 291 0.52 -10.40 -9.22
CA HIS A 291 -0.42 -11.51 -9.35
C HIS A 291 -0.22 -12.57 -8.26
N GLU A 292 1.01 -13.02 -8.05
CA GLU A 292 1.32 -14.04 -7.04
C GLU A 292 0.96 -13.57 -5.62
N LEU A 293 1.19 -12.30 -5.31
CA LEU A 293 0.75 -11.72 -4.03
C LEU A 293 -0.78 -11.70 -3.91
N PHE A 294 -1.51 -11.32 -4.96
CA PHE A 294 -2.97 -11.25 -4.93
C PHE A 294 -3.64 -12.62 -4.76
N LYS A 295 -3.00 -13.69 -5.17
CA LYS A 295 -3.48 -15.07 -4.95
C LYS A 295 -3.62 -15.41 -3.46
N LEU A 296 -2.92 -14.71 -2.57
CA LEU A 296 -3.07 -14.89 -1.13
C LEU A 296 -4.46 -14.47 -0.60
N SER A 297 -5.23 -13.71 -1.38
CA SER A 297 -6.60 -13.31 -1.04
C SER A 297 -7.66 -14.39 -1.39
N THR A 298 -7.33 -15.63 -1.47
CA THR A 298 -8.11 -16.80 -1.90
C THR A 298 -9.64 -16.58 -1.96
N TYR A 299 -10.39 -16.78 -0.86
CA TYR A 299 -11.85 -16.56 -0.81
C TYR A 299 -12.24 -15.09 -0.85
N GLN A 300 -11.35 -14.17 -0.50
CA GLN A 300 -11.56 -12.73 -0.56
C GLN A 300 -11.05 -12.10 -1.86
N ASN A 301 -10.61 -12.92 -2.84
CA ASN A 301 -10.23 -12.42 -4.15
C ASN A 301 -11.46 -11.87 -4.89
N PRO A 302 -11.52 -10.56 -5.17
CA PRO A 302 -12.69 -9.97 -5.83
C PRO A 302 -12.74 -10.22 -7.35
N TYR A 303 -11.72 -10.87 -7.92
CA TYR A 303 -11.58 -11.12 -9.36
C TYR A 303 -11.04 -12.54 -9.63
N PRO A 304 -11.79 -13.58 -9.25
CA PRO A 304 -11.36 -14.96 -9.40
C PRO A 304 -11.45 -15.48 -10.84
N GLU A 305 -12.08 -14.73 -11.75
CA GLU A 305 -12.43 -15.18 -13.09
C GLU A 305 -11.24 -15.26 -14.03
N GLY A 306 -10.14 -14.55 -13.73
CA GLY A 306 -8.99 -14.50 -14.61
C GLY A 306 -7.68 -14.19 -13.91
N LYS A 307 -6.57 -14.49 -14.55
CA LYS A 307 -5.24 -14.11 -14.09
C LYS A 307 -4.97 -12.63 -14.41
N ILE A 308 -4.12 -12.01 -13.61
CA ILE A 308 -3.73 -10.61 -13.69
C ILE A 308 -2.21 -10.54 -13.95
N GLY A 309 -1.72 -9.54 -14.68
CA GLY A 309 -0.30 -9.28 -14.86
C GLY A 309 0.45 -10.26 -15.75
N VAL A 310 -0.27 -11.09 -16.52
CA VAL A 310 0.28 -12.04 -17.49
C VAL A 310 -0.53 -12.02 -18.78
N LEU A 311 0.11 -12.32 -19.90
CA LEU A 311 -0.51 -12.40 -21.23
C LEU A 311 -0.61 -13.88 -21.65
N GLU A 312 -1.68 -14.54 -21.23
CA GLU A 312 -1.95 -15.94 -21.57
C GLU A 312 -3.47 -16.22 -21.64
N ALA A 313 -3.85 -17.34 -22.22
CA ALA A 313 -5.26 -17.74 -22.26
C ALA A 313 -5.83 -17.90 -20.84
N GLY A 314 -7.03 -17.35 -20.62
CA GLY A 314 -7.67 -17.32 -19.29
C GLY A 314 -7.26 -16.15 -18.41
N SER A 315 -6.44 -15.23 -18.89
CA SER A 315 -6.14 -13.97 -18.23
C SER A 315 -7.16 -12.90 -18.58
N PHE A 316 -7.29 -11.90 -17.69
CA PHE A 316 -8.01 -10.68 -18.07
C PHE A 316 -7.32 -10.00 -19.25
N ALA A 317 -8.10 -9.48 -20.19
CA ALA A 317 -7.60 -8.77 -21.35
C ALA A 317 -7.16 -7.34 -20.96
N ASP A 318 -6.07 -7.27 -20.20
CA ASP A 318 -5.39 -6.05 -19.80
C ASP A 318 -4.08 -5.96 -20.59
N ILE A 319 -3.99 -5.00 -21.52
CA ILE A 319 -2.86 -4.87 -22.44
C ILE A 319 -2.37 -3.44 -22.44
N LEU A 320 -1.06 -3.28 -22.26
CA LEU A 320 -0.35 -2.02 -22.45
C LEU A 320 0.57 -2.15 -23.65
N ILE A 321 0.59 -1.14 -24.53
CA ILE A 321 1.60 -1.00 -25.57
C ILE A 321 2.38 0.28 -25.28
N VAL A 322 3.69 0.13 -25.14
CA VAL A 322 4.60 1.21 -24.81
C VAL A 322 5.62 1.45 -25.92
N ASN A 323 6.01 2.69 -26.09
CA ASN A 323 7.08 3.06 -27.02
C ASN A 323 8.43 2.80 -26.32
N GLY A 324 9.08 1.69 -26.72
CA GLY A 324 10.34 1.22 -26.12
C GLY A 324 10.22 -0.19 -25.51
N ASN A 325 11.35 -0.71 -25.02
CA ASN A 325 11.44 -2.04 -24.42
C ASN A 325 11.62 -1.95 -22.90
N PRO A 326 10.57 -2.15 -22.08
CA PRO A 326 10.68 -2.04 -20.62
C PRO A 326 11.51 -3.17 -19.98
N ILE A 327 11.79 -4.27 -20.68
CA ILE A 327 12.68 -5.34 -20.22
C ILE A 327 14.14 -4.83 -20.19
N GLU A 328 14.55 -4.06 -21.18
CA GLU A 328 15.87 -3.47 -21.28
C GLU A 328 15.96 -2.17 -20.48
N ASP A 329 14.94 -1.34 -20.59
CA ASP A 329 14.88 -0.03 -19.96
C ASP A 329 13.51 0.26 -19.34
N LEU A 330 13.39 0.03 -18.03
CA LEU A 330 12.16 0.27 -17.29
C LEU A 330 11.75 1.76 -17.26
N ASP A 331 12.70 2.68 -17.51
CA ASP A 331 12.43 4.13 -17.52
C ASP A 331 11.44 4.54 -18.64
N VAL A 332 11.24 3.69 -19.66
CA VAL A 332 10.21 3.93 -20.67
C VAL A 332 8.81 4.04 -20.07
N LEU A 333 8.57 3.38 -18.94
CA LEU A 333 7.30 3.46 -18.19
C LEU A 333 7.18 4.72 -17.32
N SER A 334 8.30 5.46 -17.14
CA SER A 334 8.32 6.73 -16.40
C SER A 334 7.94 7.94 -17.26
N VAL A 335 7.65 7.71 -18.54
CA VAL A 335 7.27 8.75 -19.48
C VAL A 335 5.85 8.51 -19.97
N GLN A 336 4.91 9.37 -19.58
CA GLN A 336 3.50 9.20 -19.88
C GLN A 336 3.19 9.12 -21.39
N ASP A 337 3.96 9.81 -22.23
CA ASP A 337 3.77 9.79 -23.68
C ASP A 337 4.21 8.47 -24.34
N ASN A 338 5.05 7.68 -23.66
CA ASN A 338 5.40 6.35 -24.14
C ASN A 338 4.27 5.35 -23.97
N MET A 339 3.26 5.63 -23.15
CA MET A 339 2.08 4.78 -23.00
C MET A 339 1.13 5.01 -24.18
N LEU A 340 1.28 4.22 -25.25
CA LEU A 340 0.55 4.39 -26.50
C LEU A 340 -0.84 3.76 -26.47
N PHE A 341 -0.99 2.62 -25.80
CA PHE A 341 -2.25 1.89 -25.75
C PHE A 341 -2.52 1.36 -24.35
N ILE A 342 -3.75 1.53 -23.89
CA ILE A 342 -4.23 1.01 -22.59
C ILE A 342 -5.55 0.30 -22.83
N MET A 343 -5.58 -0.99 -22.55
CA MET A 343 -6.80 -1.80 -22.51
C MET A 343 -6.93 -2.47 -21.14
N LYS A 344 -8.11 -2.42 -20.57
CA LYS A 344 -8.49 -3.14 -19.37
C LYS A 344 -9.80 -3.86 -19.61
N ASN A 345 -9.82 -5.16 -19.32
CA ASN A 345 -11.01 -6.00 -19.47
C ASN A 345 -11.62 -5.89 -20.89
N ALA A 346 -10.77 -5.93 -21.93
CA ALA A 346 -11.12 -5.76 -23.35
C ALA A 346 -11.71 -4.39 -23.72
N LYS A 347 -11.85 -3.43 -22.77
CA LYS A 347 -12.21 -2.05 -23.07
C LYS A 347 -10.95 -1.21 -23.29
N VAL A 348 -10.90 -0.52 -24.45
CA VAL A 348 -9.80 0.39 -24.79
C VAL A 348 -10.04 1.75 -24.13
N TYR A 349 -9.05 2.24 -23.38
CA TYR A 349 -9.06 3.54 -22.69
C TYR A 349 -8.15 4.57 -23.34
N LYS A 350 -7.07 4.11 -23.98
CA LYS A 350 -6.14 4.96 -24.73
C LYS A 350 -5.71 4.23 -25.99
N ASN A 351 -5.71 4.92 -27.14
CA ASN A 351 -5.18 4.42 -28.39
C ASN A 351 -4.50 5.58 -29.13
N ARG A 352 -3.18 5.51 -29.25
CA ARG A 352 -2.32 6.42 -30.02
C ARG A 352 -1.39 5.65 -30.97
N LEU A 353 -1.82 4.45 -31.40
CA LEU A 353 -1.11 3.63 -32.38
C LEU A 353 -1.24 4.17 -33.79
#